data_d9cb96acf8a439801bdb1c8a4d9f61e8
#
_entry.id   d9cb96acf8a439801bdb1c8a4d9f61e8
#
_cell.length_a   1.000
_cell.length_b   1.000
_cell.length_c   1.000
_cell.angle_alpha   90.00
_cell.angle_beta   90.00
_cell.angle_gamma   90.00
#
_symmetry.space_group_name_H-M   'P 1'
#
loop_
_entity.id
_entity.type
_entity.pdbx_description
1 polymer ?
#
loop_
_entity_poly.entity_id
_entity_poly.type
_entity_poly.pdbx_seq_one_letter_code
_entity_poly.pdbx_strand_id
1 'polypeptide(L)' 'MFRTLVKTESIVVAGQLFPVRYFAIRTPRGHQRVSVEILLGPTDRIILDDDSVPNLEARTARLVPATLASRRLVRETTAA' A
#
# COMPACT_ATOMS: atom_id res chain seq x y z
N MET A 1 1.80 -20.64 3.24
CA MET A 1 0.71 -19.66 3.17
C MET A 1 0.64 -19.13 1.74
N PHE A 2 -0.51 -19.24 1.12
CA PHE A 2 -0.70 -18.80 -0.26
C PHE A 2 -1.35 -17.43 -0.29
N ARG A 3 -0.83 -16.56 -1.12
CA ARG A 3 -1.50 -15.31 -1.43
C ARG A 3 -1.80 -15.26 -2.93
N THR A 4 -2.99 -14.79 -3.26
CA THR A 4 -3.46 -14.71 -4.63
C THR A 4 -3.67 -13.26 -5.01
N LEU A 5 -3.10 -12.82 -6.12
CA LEU A 5 -3.29 -11.47 -6.62
C LEU A 5 -4.75 -11.27 -7.01
N VAL A 6 -5.42 -10.31 -6.40
CA VAL A 6 -6.83 -9.99 -6.67
C VAL A 6 -6.94 -8.94 -7.74
N LYS A 7 -6.19 -7.84 -7.60
CA LYS A 7 -6.17 -6.76 -8.58
C LYS A 7 -4.93 -5.90 -8.43
N THR A 8 -4.63 -5.15 -9.47
CA THR A 8 -3.54 -4.18 -9.49
C THR A 8 -4.13 -2.82 -9.85
N GLU A 9 -3.68 -1.79 -9.16
CA GLU A 9 -4.08 -0.41 -9.42
C GLU A 9 -2.85 0.48 -9.44
N SER A 10 -3.06 1.74 -9.85
CA SER A 10 -2.06 2.79 -9.70
C SER A 10 -2.71 3.96 -8.98
N ILE A 11 -1.99 4.52 -8.01
CA ILE A 11 -2.42 5.73 -7.31
C ILE A 11 -1.57 6.87 -7.83
N VAL A 12 -2.24 7.98 -8.19
CA VAL A 12 -1.56 9.19 -8.68
C VAL A 12 -1.50 10.20 -7.55
N VAL A 13 -0.30 10.64 -7.21
CA VAL A 13 -0.10 11.70 -6.23
C VAL A 13 0.89 12.70 -6.83
N ALA A 14 0.47 13.95 -6.95
CA ALA A 14 1.29 15.03 -7.53
C ALA A 14 1.86 14.66 -8.91
N GLY A 15 1.05 14.01 -9.74
CA GLY A 15 1.43 13.62 -11.10
C GLY A 15 2.31 12.37 -11.19
N GLN A 16 2.62 11.73 -10.07
CA GLN A 16 3.43 10.54 -10.04
C GLN A 16 2.56 9.30 -9.77
N LEU A 17 2.83 8.21 -10.49
CA LEU A 17 2.11 6.95 -10.36
C LEU A 17 2.81 6.03 -9.37
N PHE A 18 2.01 5.41 -8.49
CA PHE A 18 2.52 4.42 -7.54
C PHE A 18 1.74 3.11 -7.72
N PRO A 19 2.42 2.00 -8.03
CA PRO A 19 1.76 0.71 -8.18
C PRO A 19 1.22 0.19 -6.85
N VAL A 20 0.03 -0.39 -6.89
CA VAL A 20 -0.62 -0.96 -5.71
C VAL A 20 -1.17 -2.33 -6.09
N ARG A 21 -0.82 -3.36 -5.33
CA ARG A 21 -1.26 -4.72 -5.57
C ARG A 21 -2.06 -5.23 -4.39
N TYR A 22 -3.23 -5.81 -4.67
CA TYR A 22 -4.10 -6.39 -3.65
C TYR A 22 -4.04 -7.91 -3.73
N PHE A 23 -3.88 -8.55 -2.56
CA PHE A 23 -3.77 -10.00 -2.45
C PHE A 23 -4.81 -10.54 -1.48
N ALA A 24 -5.39 -11.68 -1.84
CA ALA A 24 -6.20 -12.46 -0.91
C ALA A 24 -5.28 -13.44 -0.19
N ILE A 25 -5.41 -13.53 1.13
CA ILE A 25 -4.64 -14.41 1.98
C ILE A 25 -5.61 -15.31 2.73
N ARG A 26 -5.37 -16.61 2.70
CA ARG A 26 -6.14 -17.55 3.52
C ARG A 26 -5.29 -17.96 4.73
N THR A 27 -5.82 -17.72 5.92
CA THR A 27 -5.13 -18.11 7.15
C THR A 27 -5.25 -19.63 7.37
N PRO A 28 -4.40 -20.22 8.25
CA PRO A 28 -4.50 -21.65 8.56
C PRO A 28 -5.85 -22.07 9.11
N ARG A 29 -6.62 -21.15 9.70
CA ARG A 29 -7.96 -21.42 10.22
C ARG A 29 -9.06 -21.25 9.18
N GLY A 30 -8.69 -20.99 7.91
CA GLY A 30 -9.65 -20.84 6.83
C GLY A 30 -10.27 -19.45 6.70
N HIS A 31 -9.85 -18.48 7.52
CA HIS A 31 -10.33 -17.11 7.41
C HIS A 31 -9.66 -16.42 6.21
N GLN A 32 -10.45 -15.65 5.47
CA GLN A 32 -9.91 -14.81 4.40
C GLN A 32 -9.54 -13.44 4.93
N ARG A 33 -8.33 -13.01 4.58
CA ARG A 33 -7.87 -11.65 4.81
C ARG A 33 -7.36 -11.08 3.49
N VAL A 34 -7.22 -9.78 3.44
CA VAL A 34 -6.72 -9.09 2.26
C VAL A 34 -5.48 -8.30 2.65
N SER A 35 -4.49 -8.31 1.79
CA SER A 35 -3.27 -7.55 1.96
C SER A 35 -3.09 -6.63 0.77
N VAL A 36 -2.49 -5.46 0.99
CA VAL A 36 -2.12 -4.55 -0.08
C VAL A 36 -0.62 -4.25 0.00
N GLU A 37 0.03 -4.27 -1.15
CA GLU A 37 1.43 -3.87 -1.30
C GLU A 37 1.48 -2.60 -2.12
N ILE A 38 2.04 -1.54 -1.54
CA ILE A 38 2.16 -0.23 -2.17
C ILE A 38 3.63 0.04 -2.42
N LEU A 39 4.01 0.25 -3.68
CA LEU A 39 5.38 0.54 -4.05
C LEU A 39 5.58 2.05 -4.16
N LEU A 40 6.31 2.63 -3.22
CA LEU A 40 6.64 4.05 -3.20
C LEU A 40 7.99 4.35 -3.88
N GLY A 41 8.80 3.33 -4.06
CA GLY A 41 10.10 3.44 -4.72
C GLY A 41 10.71 2.06 -4.89
N PRO A 42 11.91 1.96 -5.49
CA PRO A 42 12.54 0.66 -5.78
C PRO A 42 12.78 -0.20 -4.53
N THR A 43 13.06 0.43 -3.39
CA THR A 43 13.32 -0.27 -2.13
C THR A 43 12.35 0.13 -1.04
N ASP A 44 11.26 0.84 -1.41
CA ASP A 44 10.36 1.45 -0.46
C ASP A 44 8.93 0.98 -0.73
N ARG A 45 8.45 0.09 0.12
CA ARG A 45 7.10 -0.44 0.00
C ARG A 45 6.41 -0.48 1.35
N ILE A 46 5.09 -0.39 1.30
CA ILE A 46 4.22 -0.50 2.47
C ILE A 46 3.33 -1.70 2.28
N ILE A 47 3.14 -2.50 3.32
CA ILE A 47 2.22 -3.63 3.31
C ILE A 47 1.19 -3.40 4.42
N LEU A 48 -0.09 -3.47 4.06
CA LEU A 48 -1.21 -3.35 4.98
C LEU A 48 -2.10 -4.58 4.86
N ASP A 49 -2.69 -5.00 5.97
CA ASP A 49 -3.65 -6.09 6.02
C ASP A 49 -4.99 -5.57 6.53
N ASP A 50 -6.08 -6.13 6.04
CA ASP A 50 -7.41 -5.80 6.50
C ASP A 50 -8.36 -6.96 6.18
N ASP A 51 -9.60 -6.82 6.60
CA ASP A 51 -10.64 -7.82 6.38
C ASP A 51 -11.26 -7.73 4.98
N SER A 52 -11.19 -6.57 4.33
CA SER A 52 -11.83 -6.37 3.03
C SER A 52 -11.05 -5.42 2.13
N VAL A 53 -11.23 -5.61 0.82
CA VAL A 53 -10.65 -4.73 -0.20
C VAL A 53 -11.13 -3.29 -0.06
N PRO A 54 -12.45 -3.01 0.12
CA PRO A 54 -12.90 -1.63 0.30
C PRO A 54 -12.23 -0.91 1.47
N ASN A 55 -12.01 -1.60 2.59
CA ASN A 55 -11.31 -1.02 3.73
C ASN A 55 -9.87 -0.67 3.37
N LEU A 56 -9.18 -1.57 2.69
CA LEU A 56 -7.80 -1.31 2.25
C LEU A 56 -7.72 -0.17 1.25
N GLU A 57 -8.67 -0.10 0.32
CA GLU A 57 -8.70 1.00 -0.65
C GLU A 57 -8.83 2.35 0.04
N ALA A 58 -9.72 2.45 1.03
CA ALA A 58 -9.90 3.68 1.79
C ALA A 58 -8.66 4.05 2.59
N ARG A 59 -8.03 3.07 3.25
CA ARG A 59 -6.80 3.29 4.01
C ARG A 59 -5.64 3.70 3.11
N THR A 60 -5.50 3.03 1.98
CA THR A 60 -4.43 3.31 1.00
C THR A 60 -4.58 4.73 0.45
N ALA A 61 -5.79 5.14 0.10
CA ALA A 61 -6.06 6.47 -0.43
C ALA A 61 -5.65 7.59 0.54
N ARG A 62 -5.76 7.34 1.84
CA ARG A 62 -5.34 8.31 2.87
C ARG A 62 -3.86 8.20 3.21
N LEU A 63 -3.35 6.96 3.28
CA LEU A 63 -2.01 6.70 3.78
C LEU A 63 -0.93 7.13 2.78
N VAL A 64 -1.13 6.90 1.48
CA VAL A 64 -0.09 7.16 0.48
C VAL A 64 0.29 8.65 0.43
N PRO A 65 -0.66 9.60 0.31
CA PRO A 65 -0.30 11.02 0.33
C PRO A 65 0.36 11.44 1.64
N ALA A 66 -0.14 10.94 2.78
CA ALA A 66 0.41 11.28 4.08
C ALA A 66 1.84 10.75 4.25
N THR A 67 2.11 9.52 3.80
CA THR A 67 3.44 8.93 3.88
C THR A 67 4.42 9.67 2.98
N LEU A 68 4.03 10.01 1.78
CA LEU A 68 4.88 10.77 0.85
C LEU A 68 5.21 12.14 1.41
N ALA A 69 4.25 12.82 2.00
CA ALA A 69 4.48 14.12 2.64
C ALA A 69 5.46 14.00 3.80
N SER A 70 5.30 12.98 4.64
CA SER A 70 6.19 12.71 5.76
C SER A 70 7.63 12.45 5.29
N ARG A 71 7.80 11.64 4.25
CA ARG A 71 9.11 11.32 3.69
C ARG A 71 9.77 12.51 3.03
N ARG A 72 8.99 13.38 2.40
CA ARG A 72 9.49 14.64 1.84
C ARG A 72 10.06 15.54 2.94
N LEU A 73 9.34 15.67 4.06
CA LEU A 73 9.82 16.46 5.19
C LEU A 73 11.12 15.92 5.76
N VAL A 74 11.26 14.61 5.88
CA VAL A 74 12.50 13.98 6.34
C VAL A 74 13.65 14.27 5.39
N ARG A 75 13.43 14.17 4.07
CA ARG A 75 14.45 14.49 3.07
C ARG A 75 14.88 15.94 3.13
N GLU A 76 13.94 16.85 3.24
CA GLU A 76 14.22 18.30 3.32
C GLU A 76 15.03 18.62 4.59
N THR A 77 14.71 17.97 5.70
CA THR A 77 15.43 18.15 6.95
C THR A 77 16.85 17.61 6.86
N THR A 78 17.06 16.46 6.22
CA THR A 78 18.39 15.86 6.11
C THR A 78 19.27 16.50 5.03
N ALA A 79 18.67 17.17 4.06
CA ALA A 79 19.40 17.85 2.99
C ALA A 79 19.95 19.22 3.39
N ALA A 80 19.61 19.70 4.55
CA ALA A 80 20.03 21.04 5.04
C ALA A 80 21.50 21.06 5.52
#